data_d0eaca924a1d25c3de05debe2bbe965d
#
_entry.id   d0eaca924a1d25c3de05debe2bbe965d
#
_cell.length_a   1.000
_cell.length_b   1.000
_cell.length_c   1.000
_cell.angle_alpha   90.00
_cell.angle_beta   90.00
_cell.angle_gamma   90.00
#
_symmetry.space_group_name_H-M   'P 1'
#
loop_
_entity.id
_entity.type
_entity.pdbx_description
1 polymer ?
#
loop_
_entity_poly.entity_id
_entity_poly.type
_entity_poly.pdbx_seq_one_letter_code
_entity_poly.pdbx_strand_id
1 'polypeptide(L)'
;MKYILVIGDGMADHPLDTLGGRTPLEASKKDAIDDLARHGMLGSVRNVPDGFAPGSDTAIMSIFGCSPRKYFFGRAPLEAAASGIRLAPGDACYRCNMVTYADEDVPFEHKHIVSHSAGSIEGRESDELVTALFAHPDFRPLAEQAGMVVHKGSSFRHLAVQSHVDIKGIRLAPPHDHLGEEIGPILPTGCPNADVLRELMRRSFDILDQHPINVARRAAGKLPANGVWFWAEGTAAALPNFPEHYGSDGGVVSAVPLCHGIGILTGLEAVTVPTATGEWDTDYAAKVAAALGVLKRHDFVALHLEGPDEATHNHDLEHKIYSIERLSADVVAPVTEALRAAGEDFRLLLLSDHTTYMANGAHGADPVPFVLYDSRVSEGSGLPYSEANGAKGPYVDDGAQLMDLLFELKKL
;
A
#
# COMPACT_ATOMS: atom_id res chain seq x y z
N MET A 1 14.40 24.26 -9.22
CA MET A 1 13.18 24.11 -8.41
C MET A 1 13.03 22.67 -8.03
N LYS A 2 12.88 22.38 -6.72
CA LYS A 2 12.67 21.00 -6.25
C LYS A 2 11.22 20.81 -5.80
N TYR A 3 10.68 19.62 -6.06
CA TYR A 3 9.31 19.25 -5.70
C TYR A 3 9.34 18.06 -4.75
N ILE A 4 8.69 18.18 -3.61
CA ILE A 4 8.72 17.17 -2.56
C ILE A 4 7.29 16.78 -2.22
N LEU A 5 6.99 15.49 -2.27
CA LEU A 5 5.77 14.91 -1.73
C LEU A 5 6.12 14.15 -0.45
N VAL A 6 5.45 14.45 0.64
CA VAL A 6 5.57 13.70 1.90
C VAL A 6 4.20 13.12 2.24
N ILE A 7 4.12 11.80 2.34
CA ILE A 7 2.91 11.06 2.73
C ILE A 7 3.15 10.46 4.11
N GLY A 8 2.37 10.90 5.10
CA GLY A 8 2.25 10.23 6.38
C GLY A 8 1.01 9.34 6.33
N ASP A 9 1.20 8.06 6.06
CA ASP A 9 0.14 7.09 5.88
C ASP A 9 -0.74 6.99 7.13
N GLY A 10 -2.04 7.08 6.97
CA GLY A 10 -3.01 6.90 8.04
C GLY A 10 -2.89 7.87 9.24
N MET A 11 -2.15 9.01 9.11
CA MET A 11 -1.95 9.91 10.26
C MET A 11 -3.18 10.72 10.63
N ALA A 12 -4.14 10.92 9.73
CA ALA A 12 -5.39 11.59 10.02
C ALA A 12 -6.39 10.67 10.73
N ASP A 13 -7.17 11.25 11.65
CA ASP A 13 -8.12 10.50 12.48
C ASP A 13 -9.26 11.42 12.97
N HIS A 14 -10.22 10.84 13.68
CA HIS A 14 -11.24 11.55 14.42
C HIS A 14 -10.74 11.97 15.83
N PRO A 15 -11.41 12.95 16.47
CA PRO A 15 -11.13 13.29 17.88
C PRO A 15 -11.32 12.10 18.81
N LEU A 16 -10.40 11.92 19.75
CA LEU A 16 -10.39 10.82 20.71
C LEU A 16 -10.64 11.32 22.13
N ASP A 17 -11.51 10.66 22.87
CA ASP A 17 -11.78 10.99 24.28
C ASP A 17 -10.52 10.90 25.15
N THR A 18 -9.65 9.91 24.86
CA THR A 18 -8.36 9.71 25.54
C THR A 18 -7.39 10.88 25.35
N LEU A 19 -7.58 11.68 24.31
CA LEU A 19 -6.80 12.88 24.03
C LEU A 19 -7.55 14.18 24.38
N GLY A 20 -8.63 14.07 25.17
CA GLY A 20 -9.46 15.21 25.55
C GLY A 20 -10.20 15.85 24.39
N GLY A 21 -10.66 15.05 23.44
CA GLY A 21 -11.38 15.49 22.25
C GLY A 21 -10.50 16.06 21.13
N ARG A 22 -9.19 15.79 21.17
CA ARG A 22 -8.26 16.16 20.06
C ARG A 22 -8.00 14.94 19.18
N THR A 23 -7.62 15.23 17.92
CA THR A 23 -7.08 14.18 17.03
C THR A 23 -5.62 13.87 17.37
N PRO A 24 -5.07 12.72 16.93
CA PRO A 24 -3.63 12.46 17.02
C PRO A 24 -2.77 13.56 16.40
N LEU A 25 -3.18 14.14 15.27
CA LEU A 25 -2.49 15.29 14.66
C LEU A 25 -2.49 16.53 15.56
N GLU A 26 -3.60 16.83 16.25
CA GLU A 26 -3.69 17.96 17.18
C GLU A 26 -2.91 17.71 18.47
N ALA A 27 -2.75 16.45 18.89
CA ALA A 27 -2.04 16.08 20.11
C ALA A 27 -0.53 16.00 19.93
N SER A 28 -0.04 15.74 18.69
CA SER A 28 1.37 15.54 18.38
C SER A 28 2.15 16.86 18.35
N LYS A 29 3.40 16.81 18.82
CA LYS A 29 4.37 17.89 18.67
C LYS A 29 5.02 17.82 17.29
N LYS A 30 4.55 18.64 16.36
CA LYS A 30 4.94 18.61 14.95
C LYS A 30 5.36 19.97 14.41
N ASP A 31 6.32 20.59 15.08
CA ASP A 31 6.71 21.99 14.88
C ASP A 31 7.08 22.33 13.42
N ALA A 32 7.80 21.43 12.73
CA ALA A 32 8.19 21.66 11.32
C ALA A 32 6.99 21.57 10.36
N ILE A 33 6.08 20.63 10.58
CA ILE A 33 4.85 20.53 9.79
C ILE A 33 3.94 21.74 10.05
N ASP A 34 3.80 22.17 11.31
CA ASP A 34 3.01 23.34 11.67
C ASP A 34 3.60 24.63 11.10
N ASP A 35 4.93 24.75 11.02
CA ASP A 35 5.59 25.87 10.37
C ASP A 35 5.27 25.91 8.86
N LEU A 36 5.37 24.77 8.17
CA LEU A 36 4.97 24.69 6.76
C LEU A 36 3.50 25.07 6.56
N ALA A 37 2.61 24.61 7.45
CA ALA A 37 1.18 24.90 7.35
C ALA A 37 0.87 26.39 7.56
N ARG A 38 1.55 27.07 8.51
CA ARG A 38 1.38 28.51 8.74
C ARG A 38 1.83 29.36 7.56
N HIS A 39 2.90 28.93 6.88
CA HIS A 39 3.50 29.68 5.77
C HIS A 39 3.11 29.16 4.39
N GLY A 40 2.30 28.11 4.32
CA GLY A 40 1.81 27.50 3.10
C GLY A 40 0.28 27.55 2.99
N MET A 41 -0.22 27.01 1.89
CA MET A 41 -1.65 26.77 1.69
C MET A 41 -2.03 25.53 2.49
N LEU A 42 -2.91 25.68 3.47
CA LEU A 42 -3.51 24.59 4.24
C LEU A 42 -4.95 24.37 3.74
N GLY A 43 -5.27 23.14 3.35
CA GLY A 43 -6.57 22.75 2.84
C GLY A 43 -6.94 21.32 3.21
N SER A 44 -8.01 20.82 2.63
CA SER A 44 -8.44 19.42 2.76
C SER A 44 -8.68 18.79 1.40
N VAL A 45 -8.47 17.47 1.29
CA VAL A 45 -8.57 16.73 0.04
C VAL A 45 -9.22 15.38 0.25
N ARG A 46 -10.00 14.94 -0.74
CA ARG A 46 -10.50 13.57 -0.85
C ARG A 46 -9.59 12.77 -1.76
N ASN A 47 -8.81 11.85 -1.21
CA ASN A 47 -7.92 10.98 -1.99
C ASN A 47 -8.59 9.68 -2.41
N VAL A 48 -9.54 9.17 -1.61
CA VAL A 48 -10.32 7.97 -1.95
C VAL A 48 -11.61 8.41 -2.66
N PRO A 49 -11.75 8.13 -3.97
CA PRO A 49 -12.95 8.52 -4.70
C PRO A 49 -14.18 7.73 -4.25
N ASP A 50 -15.39 8.31 -4.38
CA ASP A 50 -16.65 7.62 -4.11
C ASP A 50 -16.77 6.33 -4.92
N GLY A 51 -17.16 5.25 -4.25
CA GLY A 51 -17.35 3.92 -4.83
C GLY A 51 -16.11 3.04 -4.76
N PHE A 52 -15.00 3.52 -4.21
CA PHE A 52 -13.81 2.73 -3.92
C PHE A 52 -13.72 2.42 -2.42
N ALA A 53 -13.21 1.25 -2.10
CA ALA A 53 -12.84 0.92 -0.72
C ALA A 53 -11.69 1.84 -0.26
N PRO A 54 -11.72 2.37 0.97
CA PRO A 54 -10.60 3.12 1.52
C PRO A 54 -9.36 2.23 1.65
N GLY A 55 -8.22 2.77 1.20
CA GLY A 55 -6.93 2.08 1.31
C GLY A 55 -5.84 2.82 0.55
N SER A 56 -4.59 2.54 0.91
CA SER A 56 -3.40 3.18 0.35
C SER A 56 -3.25 2.95 -1.16
N ASP A 57 -3.77 1.85 -1.71
CA ASP A 57 -3.73 1.57 -3.15
C ASP A 57 -4.49 2.62 -3.97
N THR A 58 -5.72 2.95 -3.58
CA THR A 58 -6.52 3.97 -4.26
C THR A 58 -6.10 5.38 -3.88
N ALA A 59 -5.80 5.62 -2.60
CA ALA A 59 -5.43 6.94 -2.10
C ALA A 59 -4.09 7.42 -2.67
N ILE A 60 -3.05 6.58 -2.62
CA ILE A 60 -1.71 6.93 -3.13
C ILE A 60 -1.73 7.07 -4.65
N MET A 61 -2.48 6.22 -5.39
CA MET A 61 -2.68 6.44 -6.82
C MET A 61 -3.26 7.81 -7.12
N SER A 62 -4.29 8.25 -6.37
CA SER A 62 -4.84 9.60 -6.50
C SER A 62 -3.75 10.65 -6.28
N ILE A 63 -3.03 10.57 -5.15
CA ILE A 63 -1.98 11.53 -4.80
C ILE A 63 -0.91 11.63 -5.88
N PHE A 64 -0.57 10.54 -6.58
CA PHE A 64 0.38 10.56 -7.72
C PHE A 64 -0.24 11.06 -9.04
N GLY A 65 -1.43 11.65 -9.02
CA GLY A 65 -2.09 12.16 -10.22
C GLY A 65 -2.76 11.08 -11.09
N CYS A 66 -2.81 9.85 -10.60
CA CYS A 66 -3.40 8.70 -11.29
C CYS A 66 -4.81 8.43 -10.77
N SER A 67 -5.84 9.11 -11.31
CA SER A 67 -7.22 8.91 -10.85
C SER A 67 -7.61 7.43 -10.81
N PRO A 68 -7.99 6.87 -9.64
CA PRO A 68 -8.39 5.47 -9.53
C PRO A 68 -9.60 5.13 -10.40
N ARG A 69 -10.51 6.08 -10.64
CA ARG A 69 -11.66 5.90 -11.55
C ARG A 69 -11.26 5.49 -12.96
N LYS A 70 -10.05 5.86 -13.36
CA LYS A 70 -9.53 5.59 -14.72
C LYS A 70 -8.45 4.52 -14.75
N TYR A 71 -7.64 4.43 -13.70
CA TYR A 71 -6.38 3.70 -13.72
C TYR A 71 -6.27 2.59 -12.65
N PHE A 72 -7.27 2.41 -11.78
CA PHE A 72 -7.23 1.34 -10.80
C PHE A 72 -7.69 0.02 -11.44
N PHE A 73 -6.77 -0.90 -11.59
CA PHE A 73 -6.99 -2.23 -12.16
C PHE A 73 -6.67 -3.35 -11.16
N GLY A 74 -6.75 -3.05 -9.87
CA GLY A 74 -6.48 -3.97 -8.77
C GLY A 74 -5.12 -3.76 -8.10
N ARG A 75 -4.94 -4.36 -6.93
CA ARG A 75 -3.76 -4.18 -6.08
C ARG A 75 -2.57 -5.04 -6.51
N ALA A 76 -2.79 -6.31 -6.85
CA ALA A 76 -1.71 -7.24 -7.19
C ALA A 76 -0.81 -6.77 -8.35
N PRO A 77 -1.30 -6.11 -9.41
CA PRO A 77 -0.45 -5.54 -10.45
C PRO A 77 0.55 -4.50 -9.96
N LEU A 78 0.19 -3.71 -8.94
CA LEU A 78 1.09 -2.72 -8.35
C LEU A 78 2.23 -3.42 -7.59
N GLU A 79 1.92 -4.48 -6.86
CA GLU A 79 2.91 -5.29 -6.15
C GLU A 79 3.79 -6.11 -7.12
N ALA A 80 3.22 -6.56 -8.23
CA ALA A 80 3.97 -7.20 -9.31
C ALA A 80 5.03 -6.26 -9.90
N ALA A 81 4.66 -5.03 -10.20
CA ALA A 81 5.58 -4.01 -10.69
C ALA A 81 6.72 -3.74 -9.69
N ALA A 82 6.41 -3.61 -8.40
CA ALA A 82 7.41 -3.45 -7.34
C ALA A 82 8.41 -4.63 -7.26
N SER A 83 7.92 -5.83 -7.59
CA SER A 83 8.74 -7.06 -7.62
C SER A 83 9.48 -7.27 -8.94
N GLY A 84 9.44 -6.30 -9.86
CA GLY A 84 10.06 -6.39 -11.18
C GLY A 84 9.32 -7.30 -12.18
N ILE A 85 8.11 -7.73 -11.84
CA ILE A 85 7.25 -8.56 -12.68
C ILE A 85 6.51 -7.65 -13.66
N ARG A 86 6.71 -7.87 -14.97
CA ARG A 86 6.02 -7.15 -16.03
C ARG A 86 4.82 -7.94 -16.50
N LEU A 87 3.64 -7.33 -16.42
CA LEU A 87 2.41 -7.87 -16.96
C LEU A 87 2.22 -7.40 -18.39
N ALA A 88 1.93 -8.33 -19.30
CA ALA A 88 1.53 -8.01 -20.66
C ALA A 88 0.03 -7.61 -20.71
N PRO A 89 -0.40 -6.86 -21.72
CA PRO A 89 -1.82 -6.60 -21.95
C PRO A 89 -2.62 -7.91 -22.03
N GLY A 90 -3.67 -8.02 -21.23
CA GLY A 90 -4.49 -9.23 -21.12
C GLY A 90 -4.04 -10.20 -20.02
N ASP A 91 -2.94 -9.92 -19.31
CA ASP A 91 -2.54 -10.69 -18.14
C ASP A 91 -3.33 -10.23 -16.91
N ALA A 92 -3.65 -11.18 -16.04
CA ALA A 92 -4.13 -10.93 -14.69
C ALA A 92 -3.08 -11.32 -13.65
N CYS A 93 -3.09 -10.62 -12.54
CA CYS A 93 -2.25 -10.90 -11.39
C CYS A 93 -3.10 -11.04 -10.14
N TYR A 94 -2.71 -11.98 -9.27
CA TYR A 94 -3.36 -12.26 -8.01
C TYR A 94 -2.30 -12.33 -6.91
N ARG A 95 -2.66 -11.93 -5.69
CA ARG A 95 -1.96 -12.44 -4.51
C ARG A 95 -2.26 -13.93 -4.40
N CYS A 96 -1.23 -14.71 -4.08
CA CYS A 96 -1.30 -16.14 -3.85
C CYS A 96 -0.75 -16.41 -2.45
N ASN A 97 -1.64 -16.43 -1.46
CA ASN A 97 -1.25 -16.70 -0.09
C ASN A 97 -1.11 -18.20 0.16
N MET A 98 -0.09 -18.58 0.92
CA MET A 98 -0.06 -19.87 1.60
C MET A 98 -0.99 -19.80 2.81
N VAL A 99 -2.01 -20.66 2.86
CA VAL A 99 -3.04 -20.65 3.89
C VAL A 99 -3.11 -21.96 4.66
N THR A 100 -3.82 -21.95 5.80
CA THR A 100 -4.19 -23.16 6.53
C THR A 100 -5.68 -23.39 6.42
N TYR A 101 -6.07 -24.52 5.81
CA TYR A 101 -7.40 -25.07 5.92
C TYR A 101 -7.46 -26.04 7.11
N ALA A 102 -8.62 -26.13 7.75
CA ALA A 102 -8.84 -26.98 8.91
C ALA A 102 -8.66 -28.47 8.54
N ASP A 103 -8.17 -29.25 9.53
CA ASP A 103 -8.07 -30.71 9.44
C ASP A 103 -9.43 -31.34 9.74
N GLU A 104 -10.30 -31.34 8.74
CA GLU A 104 -11.68 -31.81 8.80
C GLU A 104 -11.91 -32.85 7.71
N ASP A 105 -12.60 -33.95 8.05
CA ASP A 105 -12.99 -34.98 7.08
C ASP A 105 -14.31 -34.58 6.39
N VAL A 106 -14.23 -33.49 5.61
CA VAL A 106 -15.35 -32.93 4.84
C VAL A 106 -14.88 -32.60 3.41
N PRO A 107 -15.79 -32.47 2.43
CA PRO A 107 -15.45 -31.94 1.11
C PRO A 107 -14.74 -30.58 1.19
N PHE A 108 -13.89 -30.26 0.21
CA PHE A 108 -13.07 -29.04 0.22
C PHE A 108 -13.90 -27.78 0.47
N GLU A 109 -15.06 -27.66 -0.14
CA GLU A 109 -15.96 -26.51 -0.05
C GLU A 109 -16.52 -26.28 1.37
N HIS A 110 -16.54 -27.32 2.20
CA HIS A 110 -17.03 -27.27 3.58
C HIS A 110 -15.92 -27.14 4.63
N LYS A 111 -14.65 -27.02 4.20
CA LYS A 111 -13.55 -26.75 5.11
C LYS A 111 -13.60 -25.32 5.62
N HIS A 112 -12.99 -25.11 6.79
CA HIS A 112 -12.85 -23.78 7.37
C HIS A 112 -11.43 -23.24 7.13
N ILE A 113 -11.30 -21.91 6.93
CA ILE A 113 -10.01 -21.25 6.86
C ILE A 113 -9.51 -20.94 8.27
N VAL A 114 -8.38 -21.51 8.66
CA VAL A 114 -7.79 -21.35 10.00
C VAL A 114 -6.80 -20.20 10.05
N SER A 115 -6.02 -20.03 8.99
CA SER A 115 -5.03 -18.96 8.92
C SER A 115 -4.82 -18.51 7.47
N HIS A 116 -4.87 -17.20 7.25
CA HIS A 116 -4.58 -16.57 5.97
C HIS A 116 -3.08 -16.56 5.62
N SER A 117 -2.22 -16.93 6.59
CA SER A 117 -0.76 -16.81 6.52
C SER A 117 -0.03 -18.08 6.92
N ALA A 118 -0.76 -19.20 7.14
CA ALA A 118 -0.21 -20.44 7.68
C ALA A 118 0.63 -20.24 8.97
N GLY A 119 0.09 -19.37 9.88
CA GLY A 119 0.79 -19.00 11.10
C GLY A 119 2.03 -18.14 10.82
N SER A 120 1.93 -17.24 9.87
CA SER A 120 3.02 -16.37 9.39
C SER A 120 4.23 -17.20 8.95
N ILE A 121 3.98 -18.22 8.09
CA ILE A 121 5.07 -19.04 7.54
C ILE A 121 6.08 -18.15 6.83
N GLU A 122 7.36 -18.34 7.11
CA GLU A 122 8.43 -17.49 6.60
C GLU A 122 9.44 -18.27 5.73
N GLY A 123 10.11 -17.51 4.86
CA GLY A 123 11.33 -17.87 4.18
C GLY A 123 11.24 -19.17 3.38
N ARG A 124 12.24 -20.02 3.61
CA ARG A 124 12.51 -21.22 2.79
C ARG A 124 11.34 -22.21 2.74
N GLU A 125 10.63 -22.44 3.83
CA GLU A 125 9.52 -23.42 3.84
C GLU A 125 8.38 -23.00 2.91
N SER A 126 8.01 -21.72 2.91
CA SER A 126 6.98 -21.18 2.00
C SER A 126 7.40 -21.30 0.54
N ASP A 127 8.64 -20.92 0.24
CA ASP A 127 9.21 -21.01 -1.11
C ASP A 127 9.30 -22.43 -1.63
N GLU A 128 9.68 -23.38 -0.77
CA GLU A 128 9.77 -24.80 -1.13
C GLU A 128 8.37 -25.38 -1.41
N LEU A 129 7.37 -25.06 -0.58
CA LEU A 129 5.99 -25.53 -0.75
C LEU A 129 5.36 -25.00 -2.04
N VAL A 130 5.44 -23.71 -2.31
CA VAL A 130 4.85 -23.16 -3.54
C VAL A 130 5.59 -23.67 -4.78
N THR A 131 6.89 -23.85 -4.71
CA THR A 131 7.68 -24.42 -5.81
C THR A 131 7.30 -25.88 -6.06
N ALA A 132 7.19 -26.69 -5.00
CA ALA A 132 6.79 -28.09 -5.09
C ALA A 132 5.38 -28.23 -5.66
N LEU A 133 4.44 -27.36 -5.24
CA LEU A 133 3.09 -27.36 -5.76
C LEU A 133 3.06 -27.14 -7.27
N PHE A 134 3.68 -26.06 -7.76
CA PHE A 134 3.65 -25.73 -9.20
C PHE A 134 4.49 -26.69 -10.06
N ALA A 135 5.40 -27.45 -9.46
CA ALA A 135 6.13 -28.52 -10.14
C ALA A 135 5.43 -29.89 -10.07
N HIS A 136 4.39 -30.05 -9.22
CA HIS A 136 3.75 -31.34 -8.98
C HIS A 136 3.05 -31.87 -10.23
N PRO A 137 3.18 -33.17 -10.58
CA PRO A 137 2.59 -33.76 -11.80
C PRO A 137 1.10 -33.55 -11.95
N ASP A 138 0.34 -33.50 -10.84
CA ASP A 138 -1.11 -33.32 -10.84
C ASP A 138 -1.56 -31.86 -10.76
N PHE A 139 -0.64 -30.91 -10.53
CA PHE A 139 -0.92 -29.47 -10.49
C PHE A 139 -0.40 -28.73 -11.73
N ARG A 140 0.83 -29.03 -12.11
CA ARG A 140 1.50 -28.34 -13.22
C ARG A 140 0.69 -28.29 -14.51
N PRO A 141 0.06 -29.40 -15.00
CA PRO A 141 -0.74 -29.34 -16.22
C PRO A 141 -1.95 -28.40 -16.12
N LEU A 142 -2.58 -28.32 -14.93
CA LEU A 142 -3.70 -27.40 -14.68
C LEU A 142 -3.23 -25.95 -14.70
N ALA A 143 -2.12 -25.65 -14.05
CA ALA A 143 -1.54 -24.32 -14.03
C ALA A 143 -1.08 -23.90 -15.45
N GLU A 144 -0.42 -24.78 -16.21
CA GLU A 144 0.00 -24.52 -17.59
C GLU A 144 -1.21 -24.30 -18.51
N GLN A 145 -2.27 -25.11 -18.40
CA GLN A 145 -3.51 -24.92 -19.16
C GLN A 145 -4.19 -23.62 -18.81
N ALA A 146 -4.12 -23.20 -17.55
CA ALA A 146 -4.63 -21.91 -17.10
C ALA A 146 -3.75 -20.72 -17.50
N GLY A 147 -2.55 -20.93 -18.04
CA GLY A 147 -1.56 -19.88 -18.28
C GLY A 147 -1.01 -19.27 -16.99
N MET A 148 -1.03 -20.03 -15.88
CA MET A 148 -0.68 -19.54 -14.55
C MET A 148 0.80 -19.79 -14.22
N VAL A 149 1.49 -18.75 -13.78
CA VAL A 149 2.87 -18.80 -13.28
C VAL A 149 2.90 -18.16 -11.89
N VAL A 150 3.62 -18.77 -10.94
CA VAL A 150 3.83 -18.22 -9.61
C VAL A 150 5.19 -17.54 -9.51
N HIS A 151 5.20 -16.37 -8.87
CA HIS A 151 6.40 -15.65 -8.48
C HIS A 151 6.50 -15.65 -6.97
N LYS A 152 7.66 -16.03 -6.45
CA LYS A 152 7.91 -16.07 -5.01
C LYS A 152 7.93 -14.64 -4.47
N GLY A 153 7.23 -14.43 -3.37
CA GLY A 153 7.22 -13.20 -2.62
C GLY A 153 7.87 -13.38 -1.25
N SER A 154 7.61 -12.45 -0.37
CA SER A 154 8.08 -12.55 1.01
C SER A 154 7.10 -13.38 1.85
N SER A 155 7.63 -14.25 2.74
CA SER A 155 6.83 -15.00 3.71
C SER A 155 5.76 -15.86 3.03
N PHE A 156 4.52 -15.78 3.48
CA PHE A 156 3.35 -16.50 2.95
C PHE A 156 2.73 -15.89 1.69
N ARG A 157 3.18 -14.70 1.27
CA ARG A 157 2.61 -13.94 0.15
C ARG A 157 3.43 -14.15 -1.11
N HIS A 158 2.85 -14.83 -2.07
CA HIS A 158 3.38 -14.95 -3.44
C HIS A 158 2.47 -14.19 -4.41
N LEU A 159 2.91 -14.03 -5.64
CA LEU A 159 2.12 -13.48 -6.74
C LEU A 159 1.92 -14.55 -7.80
N ALA A 160 0.70 -14.69 -8.29
CA ALA A 160 0.38 -15.53 -9.43
C ALA A 160 -0.01 -14.66 -10.62
N VAL A 161 0.64 -14.88 -11.76
CA VAL A 161 0.34 -14.22 -13.02
C VAL A 161 -0.35 -15.22 -13.93
N GLN A 162 -1.47 -14.83 -14.51
CA GLN A 162 -2.24 -15.62 -15.45
C GLN A 162 -2.31 -14.90 -16.79
N SER A 163 -1.79 -15.51 -17.84
CA SER A 163 -1.69 -14.90 -19.16
C SER A 163 -3.00 -15.01 -19.93
N HIS A 164 -3.33 -13.93 -20.66
CA HIS A 164 -4.44 -13.89 -21.62
C HIS A 164 -5.79 -14.35 -21.07
N VAL A 165 -6.18 -13.81 -19.91
CA VAL A 165 -7.42 -14.19 -19.21
C VAL A 165 -8.35 -12.98 -19.01
N ASP A 166 -9.64 -13.20 -19.22
CA ASP A 166 -10.68 -12.23 -18.84
C ASP A 166 -11.16 -12.53 -17.41
N ILE A 167 -10.93 -11.58 -16.51
CA ILE A 167 -11.37 -11.64 -15.11
C ILE A 167 -12.50 -10.66 -14.81
N LYS A 168 -13.14 -10.10 -15.83
CA LYS A 168 -14.25 -9.15 -15.65
C LYS A 168 -15.38 -9.76 -14.83
N GLY A 169 -15.70 -9.09 -13.73
CA GLY A 169 -16.76 -9.52 -12.80
C GLY A 169 -16.34 -10.59 -11.81
N ILE A 170 -15.07 -11.03 -11.79
CA ILE A 170 -14.57 -11.95 -10.78
C ILE A 170 -14.75 -11.36 -9.38
N ARG A 171 -14.99 -12.20 -8.40
CA ARG A 171 -15.09 -11.84 -6.98
C ARG A 171 -14.21 -12.79 -6.20
N LEU A 172 -13.22 -12.23 -5.54
CA LEU A 172 -12.28 -12.96 -4.69
C LEU A 172 -12.31 -12.35 -3.28
N ALA A 173 -12.47 -13.19 -2.28
CA ALA A 173 -12.54 -12.76 -0.89
C ALA A 173 -11.13 -12.65 -0.27
N PRO A 174 -10.82 -11.60 0.50
CA PRO A 174 -9.59 -11.53 1.29
C PRO A 174 -9.62 -12.59 2.40
N PRO A 175 -8.65 -13.50 2.48
CA PRO A 175 -8.72 -14.63 3.40
C PRO A 175 -8.64 -14.24 4.88
N HIS A 176 -8.08 -13.08 5.20
CA HIS A 176 -7.96 -12.59 6.58
C HIS A 176 -9.30 -12.07 7.17
N ASP A 177 -10.26 -11.72 6.32
CA ASP A 177 -11.58 -11.26 6.77
C ASP A 177 -12.51 -12.43 7.16
N HIS A 178 -12.12 -13.66 6.82
CA HIS A 178 -12.98 -14.86 6.91
C HIS A 178 -12.40 -15.98 7.78
N LEU A 179 -11.52 -15.65 8.73
CA LEU A 179 -10.93 -16.65 9.61
C LEU A 179 -11.99 -17.35 10.46
N GLY A 180 -11.96 -18.69 10.46
CA GLY A 180 -12.95 -19.53 11.15
C GLY A 180 -14.26 -19.74 10.39
N GLU A 181 -14.38 -19.21 9.18
CA GLU A 181 -15.56 -19.40 8.33
C GLU A 181 -15.37 -20.58 7.35
N GLU A 182 -16.52 -21.18 6.94
CA GLU A 182 -16.57 -22.15 5.87
C GLU A 182 -16.22 -21.51 4.54
N ILE A 183 -15.33 -22.13 3.75
CA ILE A 183 -14.78 -21.50 2.53
C ILE A 183 -15.75 -21.48 1.36
N GLY A 184 -16.73 -22.39 1.29
CA GLY A 184 -17.67 -22.51 0.15
C GLY A 184 -18.28 -21.17 -0.29
N PRO A 185 -18.87 -20.39 0.65
CA PRO A 185 -19.50 -19.10 0.32
C PRO A 185 -18.51 -18.04 -0.18
N ILE A 186 -17.22 -18.17 0.14
CA ILE A 186 -16.17 -17.18 -0.16
C ILE A 186 -15.20 -17.61 -1.26
N LEU A 187 -15.39 -18.81 -1.83
CA LEU A 187 -14.61 -19.25 -2.99
C LEU A 187 -14.84 -18.31 -4.20
N PRO A 188 -13.89 -18.26 -5.14
CA PRO A 188 -13.98 -17.45 -6.35
C PRO A 188 -15.30 -17.62 -7.09
N THR A 189 -15.92 -16.50 -7.51
CA THR A 189 -17.17 -16.46 -8.28
C THR A 189 -17.15 -15.34 -9.34
N GLY A 190 -18.18 -15.25 -10.16
CA GLY A 190 -18.50 -14.07 -10.97
C GLY A 190 -18.08 -14.14 -12.45
N CYS A 191 -17.16 -15.01 -12.82
CA CYS A 191 -16.80 -15.23 -14.23
C CYS A 191 -16.28 -16.67 -14.44
N PRO A 192 -16.12 -17.14 -15.69
CA PRO A 192 -15.65 -18.52 -15.96
C PRO A 192 -14.28 -18.84 -15.35
N ASN A 193 -13.38 -17.86 -15.24
CA ASN A 193 -12.05 -18.06 -14.64
C ASN A 193 -12.12 -18.39 -13.14
N ALA A 194 -13.21 -18.08 -12.47
CA ALA A 194 -13.42 -18.45 -11.06
C ALA A 194 -13.40 -19.97 -10.85
N ASP A 195 -13.93 -20.74 -11.81
CA ASP A 195 -13.91 -22.22 -11.76
C ASP A 195 -12.46 -22.75 -11.83
N VAL A 196 -11.63 -22.12 -12.65
CA VAL A 196 -10.21 -22.46 -12.78
C VAL A 196 -9.49 -22.21 -11.45
N LEU A 197 -9.70 -21.04 -10.83
CA LEU A 197 -9.09 -20.71 -9.55
C LEU A 197 -9.56 -21.65 -8.43
N ARG A 198 -10.85 -21.98 -8.38
CA ARG A 198 -11.40 -22.95 -7.41
C ARG A 198 -10.73 -24.32 -7.55
N GLU A 199 -10.59 -24.81 -8.78
CA GLU A 199 -9.93 -26.11 -9.00
C GLU A 199 -8.45 -26.08 -8.59
N LEU A 200 -7.73 -25.01 -8.90
CA LEU A 200 -6.34 -24.84 -8.46
C LEU A 200 -6.25 -24.78 -6.92
N MET A 201 -7.15 -24.07 -6.24
CA MET A 201 -7.18 -24.01 -4.77
C MET A 201 -7.46 -25.39 -4.17
N ARG A 202 -8.48 -26.09 -4.66
CA ARG A 202 -8.81 -27.44 -4.22
C ARG A 202 -7.64 -28.40 -4.43
N ARG A 203 -7.06 -28.40 -5.63
CA ARG A 203 -5.94 -29.29 -5.97
C ARG A 203 -4.69 -28.98 -5.13
N SER A 204 -4.48 -27.71 -4.77
CA SER A 204 -3.38 -27.33 -3.90
C SER A 204 -3.50 -27.99 -2.52
N PHE A 205 -4.72 -28.07 -1.97
CA PHE A 205 -4.98 -28.77 -0.71
C PHE A 205 -4.70 -30.26 -0.84
N ASP A 206 -5.20 -30.95 -1.87
CA ASP A 206 -4.98 -32.36 -2.09
C ASP A 206 -3.48 -32.74 -2.10
N ILE A 207 -2.63 -31.83 -2.58
CA ILE A 207 -1.18 -32.04 -2.72
C ILE A 207 -0.41 -31.62 -1.48
N LEU A 208 -0.70 -30.43 -0.96
CA LEU A 208 0.11 -29.82 0.10
C LEU A 208 -0.22 -30.36 1.49
N ASP A 209 -1.43 -30.87 1.72
CA ASP A 209 -1.83 -31.30 3.05
C ASP A 209 -0.91 -32.38 3.62
N GLN A 210 -0.51 -33.35 2.80
CA GLN A 210 0.40 -34.43 3.19
C GLN A 210 1.86 -34.17 2.79
N HIS A 211 2.21 -32.96 2.37
CA HIS A 211 3.59 -32.64 2.02
C HIS A 211 4.52 -32.78 3.25
N PRO A 212 5.73 -33.33 3.12
CA PRO A 212 6.64 -33.59 4.26
C PRO A 212 6.89 -32.39 5.16
N ILE A 213 7.01 -31.19 4.58
CA ILE A 213 7.13 -29.93 5.35
C ILE A 213 5.90 -29.72 6.24
N ASN A 214 4.69 -29.92 5.73
CA ASN A 214 3.46 -29.71 6.50
C ASN A 214 3.25 -30.79 7.57
N VAL A 215 3.66 -32.03 7.29
CA VAL A 215 3.70 -33.10 8.30
C VAL A 215 4.65 -32.72 9.45
N ALA A 216 5.86 -32.24 9.13
CA ALA A 216 6.83 -31.79 10.12
C ALA A 216 6.34 -30.55 10.90
N ARG A 217 5.67 -29.60 10.24
CA ARG A 217 5.07 -28.41 10.89
C ARG A 217 4.02 -28.81 11.91
N ARG A 218 3.09 -29.71 11.55
CA ARG A 218 2.09 -30.24 12.51
C ARG A 218 2.74 -30.94 13.68
N ALA A 219 3.75 -31.78 13.44
CA ALA A 219 4.50 -32.48 14.50
C ALA A 219 5.22 -31.49 15.45
N ALA A 220 5.60 -30.31 14.95
CA ALA A 220 6.19 -29.22 15.73
C ALA A 220 5.16 -28.27 16.36
N GLY A 221 3.86 -28.56 16.28
CA GLY A 221 2.78 -27.70 16.81
C GLY A 221 2.57 -26.40 15.99
N LYS A 222 3.10 -26.33 14.77
CA LYS A 222 2.92 -25.19 13.85
C LYS A 222 1.75 -25.45 12.90
N LEU A 223 1.09 -24.40 12.46
CA LEU A 223 0.05 -24.49 11.43
C LEU A 223 0.66 -24.92 10.07
N PRO A 224 0.07 -25.89 9.36
CA PRO A 224 0.51 -26.27 8.04
C PRO A 224 0.16 -25.19 7.01
N ALA A 225 0.96 -25.04 5.97
CA ALA A 225 0.62 -24.28 4.79
C ALA A 225 0.05 -25.25 3.73
N ASN A 226 -1.16 -25.73 3.99
CA ASN A 226 -1.74 -26.88 3.27
C ASN A 226 -2.60 -26.48 2.07
N GLY A 227 -2.54 -25.23 1.60
CA GLY A 227 -3.15 -24.80 0.36
C GLY A 227 -2.79 -23.38 -0.02
N VAL A 228 -3.24 -22.96 -1.19
CA VAL A 228 -3.11 -21.59 -1.68
C VAL A 228 -4.46 -20.92 -1.76
N TRP A 229 -4.45 -19.58 -1.61
CA TRP A 229 -5.62 -18.72 -1.74
C TRP A 229 -5.31 -17.56 -2.68
N PHE A 230 -6.10 -17.43 -3.77
CA PHE A 230 -5.99 -16.33 -4.73
C PHE A 230 -6.93 -15.19 -4.37
N TRP A 231 -6.41 -13.95 -4.34
CA TRP A 231 -7.19 -12.75 -4.00
C TRP A 231 -6.48 -11.46 -4.47
N ALA A 232 -7.07 -10.29 -4.22
CA ALA A 232 -6.54 -8.98 -4.57
C ALA A 232 -6.16 -8.87 -6.07
N GLU A 233 -7.00 -9.44 -6.90
CA GLU A 233 -6.83 -9.53 -8.35
C GLU A 233 -6.66 -8.18 -9.02
N GLY A 234 -6.07 -8.22 -10.20
CA GLY A 234 -6.01 -7.07 -11.10
C GLY A 234 -5.43 -7.43 -12.45
N THR A 235 -5.55 -6.51 -13.40
CA THR A 235 -5.01 -6.67 -14.75
C THR A 235 -3.83 -5.73 -14.97
N ALA A 236 -3.10 -5.93 -16.06
CA ALA A 236 -1.98 -5.06 -16.41
C ALA A 236 -2.41 -3.58 -16.38
N ALA A 237 -1.77 -2.79 -15.50
CA ALA A 237 -2.04 -1.37 -15.34
C ALA A 237 -1.13 -0.54 -16.26
N ALA A 238 -1.72 0.40 -16.99
CA ALA A 238 -0.98 1.44 -17.71
C ALA A 238 -1.25 2.79 -17.02
N LEU A 239 -0.35 3.20 -16.14
CA LEU A 239 -0.42 4.51 -15.49
C LEU A 239 0.17 5.60 -16.40
N PRO A 240 -0.27 6.86 -16.26
CA PRO A 240 0.33 7.99 -16.96
C PRO A 240 1.83 8.08 -16.65
N ASN A 241 2.64 8.35 -17.65
CA ASN A 241 4.07 8.57 -17.46
C ASN A 241 4.30 9.91 -16.76
N PHE A 242 4.85 9.90 -15.54
CA PHE A 242 5.05 11.06 -14.70
C PHE A 242 6.03 12.08 -15.32
N PRO A 243 7.23 11.67 -15.80
CA PRO A 243 8.15 12.56 -16.49
C PRO A 243 7.54 13.27 -17.70
N GLU A 244 6.76 12.56 -18.51
CA GLU A 244 6.11 13.14 -19.69
C GLU A 244 5.03 14.15 -19.33
N HIS A 245 4.28 13.88 -18.24
CA HIS A 245 3.16 14.72 -17.81
C HIS A 245 3.61 15.97 -17.05
N TYR A 246 4.56 15.81 -16.12
CA TYR A 246 5.01 16.90 -15.24
C TYR A 246 6.33 17.54 -15.67
N GLY A 247 7.00 16.99 -16.68
CA GLY A 247 8.29 17.51 -17.16
C GLY A 247 9.42 17.36 -16.14
N SER A 248 9.31 16.41 -15.22
CA SER A 248 10.24 16.21 -14.10
C SER A 248 10.47 14.74 -13.84
N ASP A 249 11.73 14.33 -13.83
CA ASP A 249 12.14 13.02 -13.34
C ASP A 249 12.17 13.01 -11.80
N GLY A 250 12.05 11.83 -11.22
CA GLY A 250 12.05 11.72 -9.77
C GLY A 250 12.11 10.30 -9.24
N GLY A 251 11.98 10.18 -7.93
CA GLY A 251 12.00 8.88 -7.25
C GLY A 251 11.03 8.79 -6.09
N VAL A 252 10.72 7.56 -5.72
CA VAL A 252 9.85 7.20 -4.59
C VAL A 252 10.68 6.47 -3.54
N VAL A 253 10.75 7.05 -2.35
CA VAL A 253 11.40 6.47 -1.16
C VAL A 253 10.31 5.93 -0.24
N SER A 254 10.21 4.62 -0.13
CA SER A 254 9.23 3.92 0.71
C SER A 254 9.79 2.59 1.17
N ALA A 255 9.23 2.01 2.24
CA ALA A 255 9.42 0.61 2.60
C ALA A 255 8.29 -0.28 2.04
N VAL A 256 7.24 0.33 1.49
CA VAL A 256 6.02 -0.35 1.06
C VAL A 256 6.07 -0.68 -0.43
N PRO A 257 5.96 -1.96 -0.82
CA PRO A 257 5.98 -2.37 -2.23
C PRO A 257 4.93 -1.67 -3.10
N LEU A 258 3.76 -1.38 -2.54
CA LEU A 258 2.68 -0.68 -3.23
C LEU A 258 3.13 0.69 -3.78
N CYS A 259 3.79 1.50 -2.95
CA CYS A 259 4.29 2.81 -3.36
C CYS A 259 5.36 2.71 -4.45
N HIS A 260 6.26 1.73 -4.31
CA HIS A 260 7.27 1.44 -5.33
C HIS A 260 6.62 1.02 -6.65
N GLY A 261 5.57 0.19 -6.60
CA GLY A 261 4.83 -0.25 -7.78
C GLY A 261 4.19 0.91 -8.54
N ILE A 262 3.54 1.83 -7.83
CA ILE A 262 2.97 3.05 -8.43
C ILE A 262 4.10 3.90 -9.05
N GLY A 263 5.21 4.09 -8.32
CA GLY A 263 6.37 4.81 -8.83
C GLY A 263 6.92 4.21 -10.14
N ILE A 264 7.19 2.90 -10.16
CA ILE A 264 7.70 2.19 -11.35
C ILE A 264 6.74 2.32 -12.53
N LEU A 265 5.44 2.08 -12.31
CA LEU A 265 4.43 2.13 -13.36
C LEU A 265 4.20 3.55 -13.90
N THR A 266 4.52 4.57 -13.12
CA THR A 266 4.50 5.98 -13.58
C THR A 266 5.84 6.45 -14.15
N GLY A 267 6.87 5.61 -14.18
CA GLY A 267 8.18 5.94 -14.74
C GLY A 267 9.15 6.62 -13.76
N LEU A 268 8.84 6.58 -12.44
CA LEU A 268 9.73 7.08 -11.39
C LEU A 268 10.70 5.99 -10.89
N GLU A 269 11.83 6.42 -10.34
CA GLU A 269 12.80 5.52 -9.68
C GLU A 269 12.21 5.00 -8.35
N ALA A 270 12.17 3.69 -8.16
CA ALA A 270 11.87 3.11 -6.84
C ALA A 270 13.15 2.98 -6.02
N VAL A 271 13.21 3.67 -4.90
CA VAL A 271 14.40 3.74 -4.04
C VAL A 271 14.21 2.89 -2.80
N THR A 272 14.89 1.76 -2.74
CA THR A 272 14.89 0.88 -1.57
C THR A 272 15.91 1.36 -0.55
N VAL A 273 15.49 1.49 0.70
CA VAL A 273 16.35 1.77 1.86
C VAL A 273 16.40 0.50 2.71
N PRO A 274 17.52 -0.22 2.77
CA PRO A 274 17.58 -1.54 3.40
C PRO A 274 17.24 -1.58 4.89
N THR A 275 17.43 -0.46 5.60
CA THR A 275 17.13 -0.31 7.04
C THR A 275 15.73 0.26 7.29
N ALA A 276 15.01 0.66 6.24
CA ALA A 276 13.66 1.19 6.39
C ALA A 276 12.64 0.07 6.56
N THR A 277 11.69 0.29 7.46
CA THR A 277 10.53 -0.56 7.69
C THR A 277 9.24 0.21 7.42
N GLY A 278 8.08 -0.47 7.43
CA GLY A 278 6.75 0.16 7.47
C GLY A 278 6.33 0.60 8.87
N GLU A 279 7.11 0.28 9.88
CA GLU A 279 6.79 0.48 11.29
C GLU A 279 7.23 1.85 11.83
N TRP A 280 6.79 2.16 13.04
CA TRP A 280 7.11 3.39 13.77
C TRP A 280 8.60 3.58 14.06
N ASP A 281 9.39 2.51 14.11
CA ASP A 281 10.84 2.49 14.37
C ASP A 281 11.70 2.49 13.11
N THR A 282 11.11 2.83 11.96
CA THR A 282 11.81 2.91 10.68
C THR A 282 13.05 3.81 10.74
N ASP A 283 14.05 3.55 9.89
CA ASP A 283 15.24 4.40 9.78
C ASP A 283 14.92 5.71 9.00
N TYR A 284 14.40 6.70 9.74
CA TYR A 284 14.03 8.01 9.21
C TYR A 284 15.22 8.72 8.56
N ALA A 285 16.41 8.65 9.18
CA ALA A 285 17.59 9.32 8.68
C ALA A 285 18.04 8.74 7.33
N ALA A 286 18.01 7.42 7.18
CA ALA A 286 18.34 6.77 5.92
C ALA A 286 17.31 7.10 4.82
N LYS A 287 16.02 7.18 5.14
CA LYS A 287 14.98 7.63 4.19
C LYS A 287 15.22 9.07 3.72
N VAL A 288 15.57 9.98 4.64
CA VAL A 288 15.93 11.38 4.30
C VAL A 288 17.17 11.44 3.43
N ALA A 289 18.22 10.69 3.79
CA ALA A 289 19.46 10.65 2.99
C ALA A 289 19.17 10.14 1.56
N ALA A 290 18.34 9.12 1.42
CA ALA A 290 17.90 8.60 0.13
C ALA A 290 17.13 9.65 -0.68
N ALA A 291 16.18 10.36 -0.06
CA ALA A 291 15.39 11.41 -0.71
C ALA A 291 16.26 12.59 -1.18
N LEU A 292 17.17 13.05 -0.35
CA LEU A 292 18.14 14.09 -0.74
C LEU A 292 19.09 13.58 -1.83
N GLY A 293 19.41 12.27 -1.84
CA GLY A 293 20.14 11.61 -2.91
C GLY A 293 19.38 11.63 -4.24
N VAL A 294 18.08 11.40 -4.23
CA VAL A 294 17.21 11.54 -5.41
C VAL A 294 17.22 12.99 -5.90
N LEU A 295 17.01 13.96 -5.02
CA LEU A 295 16.96 15.38 -5.38
C LEU A 295 18.28 15.95 -5.95
N LYS A 296 19.41 15.28 -5.72
CA LYS A 296 20.69 15.61 -6.40
C LYS A 296 20.70 15.24 -7.88
N ARG A 297 19.90 14.26 -8.29
CA ARG A 297 19.83 13.73 -9.67
C ARG A 297 18.60 14.16 -10.41
N HIS A 298 17.50 14.40 -9.67
CA HIS A 298 16.16 14.66 -10.18
C HIS A 298 15.54 15.88 -9.48
N ASP A 299 14.40 16.34 -9.96
CA ASP A 299 13.72 17.48 -9.37
C ASP A 299 12.52 17.10 -8.50
N PHE A 300 12.08 15.84 -8.54
CA PHE A 300 10.97 15.35 -7.72
C PHE A 300 11.38 14.18 -6.81
N VAL A 301 10.86 14.17 -5.58
CA VAL A 301 10.91 13.01 -4.69
C VAL A 301 9.60 12.86 -3.92
N ALA A 302 9.12 11.62 -3.84
CA ALA A 302 8.07 11.22 -2.92
C ALA A 302 8.67 10.43 -1.75
N LEU A 303 8.33 10.84 -0.52
CA LEU A 303 8.68 10.18 0.74
C LEU A 303 7.41 9.63 1.36
N HIS A 304 7.38 8.33 1.61
CA HIS A 304 6.24 7.65 2.22
C HIS A 304 6.66 7.03 3.57
N LEU A 305 5.87 7.28 4.60
CA LEU A 305 6.03 6.80 5.98
C LEU A 305 4.74 6.15 6.47
N GLU A 306 4.75 4.84 6.68
CA GLU A 306 3.58 4.01 7.01
C GLU A 306 3.35 3.88 8.53
N GLY A 307 4.34 4.29 9.36
CA GLY A 307 4.31 4.11 10.81
C GLY A 307 3.01 4.54 11.52
N PRO A 308 2.36 5.67 11.19
CA PRO A 308 1.09 6.05 11.82
C PRO A 308 -0.06 5.08 11.51
N ASP A 309 -0.11 4.52 10.29
CA ASP A 309 -1.13 3.55 9.86
C ASP A 309 -0.95 2.21 10.57
N GLU A 310 0.24 1.64 10.53
CA GLU A 310 0.56 0.37 11.19
C GLU A 310 0.36 0.44 12.72
N ALA A 311 0.76 1.54 13.35
CA ALA A 311 0.47 1.77 14.77
C ALA A 311 -1.04 1.79 15.05
N THR A 312 -1.84 2.35 14.14
CA THR A 312 -3.30 2.35 14.28
C THR A 312 -3.92 0.97 14.14
N HIS A 313 -3.46 0.17 13.17
CA HIS A 313 -3.90 -1.23 13.01
C HIS A 313 -3.56 -2.08 14.23
N ASN A 314 -2.46 -1.77 14.92
CA ASN A 314 -2.06 -2.40 16.17
C ASN A 314 -2.74 -1.80 17.41
N HIS A 315 -3.67 -0.84 17.25
CA HIS A 315 -4.33 -0.09 18.34
C HIS A 315 -3.35 0.62 19.27
N ASP A 316 -2.22 1.07 18.74
CA ASP A 316 -1.12 1.70 19.48
C ASP A 316 -1.11 3.22 19.25
N LEU A 317 -1.87 3.94 20.09
CA LEU A 317 -1.97 5.39 20.00
C LEU A 317 -0.64 6.09 20.30
N GLU A 318 0.19 5.52 21.20
CA GLU A 318 1.48 6.11 21.56
C GLU A 318 2.41 6.14 20.35
N HIS A 319 2.54 5.02 19.65
CA HIS A 319 3.38 4.96 18.46
C HIS A 319 2.77 5.65 17.22
N LYS A 320 1.44 5.80 17.13
CA LYS A 320 0.82 6.69 16.12
C LYS A 320 1.27 8.13 16.31
N ILE A 321 1.15 8.67 17.52
CA ILE A 321 1.59 10.02 17.87
C ILE A 321 3.10 10.16 17.67
N TYR A 322 3.88 9.20 18.16
CA TYR A 322 5.34 9.18 17.98
C TYR A 322 5.74 9.26 16.50
N SER A 323 5.10 8.46 15.62
CA SER A 323 5.40 8.45 14.18
C SER A 323 5.11 9.80 13.52
N ILE A 324 4.02 10.48 13.92
CA ILE A 324 3.70 11.85 13.43
C ILE A 324 4.76 12.84 13.90
N GLU A 325 5.21 12.75 15.15
CA GLU A 325 6.25 13.61 15.69
C GLU A 325 7.59 13.38 15.00
N ARG A 326 7.97 12.11 14.74
CA ARG A 326 9.19 11.77 13.98
C ARG A 326 9.12 12.21 12.52
N LEU A 327 7.94 12.07 11.86
CA LEU A 327 7.74 12.61 10.52
C LEU A 327 8.07 14.11 10.47
N SER A 328 7.63 14.88 11.46
CA SER A 328 7.92 16.30 11.56
C SER A 328 9.40 16.58 11.83
N ALA A 329 9.96 15.97 12.89
CA ALA A 329 11.29 16.30 13.39
C ALA A 329 12.42 15.66 12.58
N ASP A 330 12.23 14.41 12.13
CA ASP A 330 13.31 13.61 11.54
C ASP A 330 13.20 13.48 10.01
N VAL A 331 12.08 13.96 9.40
CA VAL A 331 11.93 13.95 7.94
C VAL A 331 11.71 15.36 7.40
N VAL A 332 10.62 16.03 7.80
CA VAL A 332 10.26 17.33 7.23
C VAL A 332 11.29 18.39 7.56
N ALA A 333 11.72 18.49 8.82
CA ALA A 333 12.74 19.46 9.24
C ALA A 333 14.05 19.27 8.49
N PRO A 334 14.72 18.09 8.50
CA PRO A 334 16.01 17.95 7.83
C PRO A 334 15.95 18.08 6.31
N VAL A 335 14.85 17.67 5.64
CA VAL A 335 14.68 17.86 4.19
C VAL A 335 14.58 19.35 3.85
N THR A 336 13.74 20.11 4.57
CA THR A 336 13.55 21.54 4.31
C THR A 336 14.79 22.35 4.68
N GLU A 337 15.48 22.01 5.78
CA GLU A 337 16.75 22.65 6.19
C GLU A 337 17.85 22.41 5.15
N ALA A 338 17.99 21.18 4.63
CA ALA A 338 18.98 20.87 3.61
C ALA A 338 18.76 21.66 2.32
N LEU A 339 17.50 21.81 1.87
CA LEU A 339 17.15 22.58 0.66
C LEU A 339 17.39 24.08 0.88
N ARG A 340 17.01 24.62 2.04
CA ARG A 340 17.28 26.02 2.39
C ARG A 340 18.79 26.31 2.47
N ALA A 341 19.56 25.39 3.08
CA ALA A 341 21.02 25.52 3.16
C ALA A 341 21.71 25.45 1.80
N ALA A 342 21.13 24.70 0.85
CA ALA A 342 21.61 24.63 -0.52
C ALA A 342 21.19 25.84 -1.38
N GLY A 343 20.33 26.73 -0.86
CA GLY A 343 19.78 27.84 -1.62
C GLY A 343 18.82 27.39 -2.74
N GLU A 344 18.24 26.23 -2.60
CA GLU A 344 17.31 25.66 -3.59
C GLU A 344 15.89 26.15 -3.33
N ASP A 345 15.25 26.69 -4.34
CA ASP A 345 13.80 26.92 -4.29
C ASP A 345 13.07 25.58 -4.35
N PHE A 346 12.04 25.42 -3.52
CA PHE A 346 11.27 24.18 -3.49
C PHE A 346 9.80 24.38 -3.17
N ARG A 347 8.99 23.42 -3.62
CA ARG A 347 7.60 23.24 -3.23
C ARG A 347 7.45 21.91 -2.52
N LEU A 348 6.69 21.88 -1.45
CA LEU A 348 6.46 20.69 -0.66
C LEU A 348 4.95 20.50 -0.43
N LEU A 349 4.45 19.34 -0.85
CA LEU A 349 3.11 18.85 -0.54
C LEU A 349 3.23 17.79 0.55
N LEU A 350 2.55 18.01 1.68
CA LEU A 350 2.46 17.03 2.78
C LEU A 350 1.01 16.75 3.09
N LEU A 351 0.67 15.46 3.25
CA LEU A 351 -0.68 15.02 3.61
C LEU A 351 -0.68 13.61 4.19
N SER A 352 -1.83 13.21 4.77
CA SER A 352 -2.20 11.81 4.93
C SER A 352 -2.79 11.30 3.62
N ASP A 353 -2.64 10.03 3.33
CA ASP A 353 -3.32 9.42 2.18
C ASP A 353 -4.81 9.16 2.47
N HIS A 354 -5.13 8.59 3.62
CA HIS A 354 -6.49 8.38 4.14
C HIS A 354 -6.55 8.62 5.66
N THR A 355 -7.74 8.58 6.23
CA THR A 355 -7.92 8.45 7.67
C THR A 355 -7.76 6.98 8.06
N THR A 356 -7.13 6.73 9.23
CA THR A 356 -7.11 5.40 9.86
C THR A 356 -7.55 5.57 11.31
N TYR A 357 -8.67 4.94 11.67
CA TYR A 357 -9.35 5.23 12.91
C TYR A 357 -8.79 4.39 14.07
N MET A 358 -8.25 5.05 15.09
CA MET A 358 -7.85 4.39 16.35
C MET A 358 -9.00 3.62 17.02
N ALA A 359 -10.22 4.03 16.75
CA ALA A 359 -11.41 3.41 17.35
C ALA A 359 -11.61 1.94 16.95
N ASN A 360 -11.22 1.56 15.73
CA ASN A 360 -11.48 0.22 15.18
C ASN A 360 -10.40 -0.31 14.25
N GLY A 361 -9.32 0.44 14.00
CA GLY A 361 -8.25 0.07 13.08
C GLY A 361 -8.66 0.10 11.59
N ALA A 362 -9.82 0.65 11.24
CA ALA A 362 -10.29 0.68 9.86
C ALA A 362 -9.84 1.95 9.11
N HIS A 363 -9.65 1.83 7.80
CA HIS A 363 -9.45 2.98 6.92
C HIS A 363 -10.76 3.70 6.65
N GLY A 364 -10.69 5.04 6.49
CA GLY A 364 -11.80 5.89 6.11
C GLY A 364 -11.55 6.67 4.81
N ALA A 365 -12.64 7.12 4.20
CA ALA A 365 -12.62 7.96 3.00
C ALA A 365 -12.90 9.43 3.29
N ASP A 366 -12.80 9.85 4.55
CA ASP A 366 -12.96 11.25 4.94
C ASP A 366 -11.89 12.12 4.28
N PRO A 367 -12.21 13.39 3.97
CA PRO A 367 -11.19 14.34 3.53
C PRO A 367 -10.07 14.48 4.57
N VAL A 368 -8.83 14.42 4.11
CA VAL A 368 -7.63 14.58 4.95
C VAL A 368 -7.03 15.97 4.77
N PRO A 369 -6.35 16.54 5.77
CA PRO A 369 -5.66 17.80 5.61
C PRO A 369 -4.45 17.65 4.67
N PHE A 370 -4.16 18.69 3.88
CA PHE A 370 -2.92 18.84 3.15
C PHE A 370 -2.31 20.22 3.38
N VAL A 371 -0.99 20.30 3.29
CA VAL A 371 -0.25 21.56 3.18
C VAL A 371 0.54 21.57 1.88
N LEU A 372 0.41 22.66 1.12
CA LEU A 372 1.24 22.98 -0.04
C LEU A 372 2.08 24.22 0.29
N TYR A 373 3.36 24.00 0.54
CA TYR A 373 4.34 25.04 0.85
C TYR A 373 5.15 25.40 -0.40
N ASP A 374 5.44 26.69 -0.57
CA ASP A 374 6.30 27.22 -1.63
C ASP A 374 7.34 28.14 -0.99
N SER A 375 8.62 27.80 -1.10
CA SER A 375 9.72 28.57 -0.48
C SER A 375 9.85 30.00 -0.97
N ARG A 376 9.23 30.33 -2.11
CA ARG A 376 9.23 31.67 -2.73
C ARG A 376 8.09 32.57 -2.21
N VAL A 377 7.13 31.99 -1.48
CA VAL A 377 5.93 32.70 -1.00
C VAL A 377 6.03 32.85 0.52
N SER A 378 5.76 34.06 1.01
CA SER A 378 5.81 34.38 2.44
C SER A 378 4.46 34.37 3.13
N GLU A 379 3.37 34.39 2.37
CA GLU A 379 2.00 34.39 2.89
C GLU A 379 1.44 32.99 2.92
N GLY A 380 0.78 32.62 4.03
CA GLY A 380 0.22 31.30 4.22
C GLY A 380 -1.06 31.30 5.05
N SER A 381 -1.48 30.15 5.52
CA SER A 381 -2.75 30.00 6.27
C SER A 381 -2.74 30.66 7.66
N GLY A 382 -1.57 30.84 8.25
CA GLY A 382 -1.39 31.27 9.65
C GLY A 382 -1.79 30.23 10.70
N LEU A 383 -2.26 29.03 10.28
CA LEU A 383 -2.81 27.99 11.15
C LEU A 383 -1.88 26.77 11.23
N PRO A 384 -1.82 26.08 12.39
CA PRO A 384 -1.13 24.80 12.48
C PRO A 384 -1.86 23.71 11.72
N TYR A 385 -1.12 22.65 11.34
CA TYR A 385 -1.64 21.52 10.58
C TYR A 385 -2.55 20.64 11.43
N SER A 386 -3.81 20.51 11.05
CA SER A 386 -4.78 19.57 11.60
C SER A 386 -5.97 19.41 10.67
N GLU A 387 -6.80 18.41 10.90
CA GLU A 387 -8.05 18.15 10.18
C GLU A 387 -9.00 19.36 10.28
N ALA A 388 -9.19 19.89 11.49
CA ALA A 388 -10.07 21.01 11.74
C ALA A 388 -9.59 22.31 11.08
N ASN A 389 -8.29 22.52 10.97
CA ASN A 389 -7.72 23.69 10.30
C ASN A 389 -7.68 23.51 8.77
N GLY A 390 -7.39 22.30 8.28
CA GLY A 390 -7.48 21.98 6.87
C GLY A 390 -8.88 22.20 6.29
N ALA A 391 -9.92 21.86 7.06
CA ALA A 391 -11.30 22.06 6.68
C ALA A 391 -11.72 23.55 6.54
N LYS A 392 -10.92 24.49 7.05
CA LYS A 392 -11.15 25.95 6.88
C LYS A 392 -10.57 26.50 5.59
N GLY A 393 -9.65 25.76 4.98
CA GLY A 393 -8.99 26.14 3.73
C GLY A 393 -9.71 25.61 2.49
N PRO A 394 -9.04 25.68 1.32
CA PRO A 394 -9.60 25.15 0.09
C PRO A 394 -9.83 23.63 0.18
N TYR A 395 -10.91 23.17 -0.44
CA TYR A 395 -11.25 21.77 -0.55
C TYR A 395 -10.96 21.26 -1.97
N VAL A 396 -10.26 20.13 -2.06
CA VAL A 396 -9.97 19.42 -3.32
C VAL A 396 -10.77 18.13 -3.35
N ASP A 397 -11.74 18.01 -4.24
CA ASP A 397 -12.65 16.86 -4.32
C ASP A 397 -12.01 15.61 -4.97
N ASP A 398 -10.92 15.78 -5.70
CA ASP A 398 -10.18 14.67 -6.37
C ASP A 398 -8.69 14.82 -6.08
N GLY A 399 -8.15 13.90 -5.28
CA GLY A 399 -6.73 13.84 -4.93
C GLY A 399 -5.79 13.79 -6.14
N ALA A 400 -6.27 13.32 -7.29
CA ALA A 400 -5.49 13.31 -8.53
C ALA A 400 -5.10 14.73 -9.03
N GLN A 401 -5.72 15.78 -8.50
CA GLN A 401 -5.36 17.16 -8.83
C GLN A 401 -4.20 17.72 -7.99
N LEU A 402 -3.78 17.02 -6.94
CA LEU A 402 -2.73 17.52 -6.02
C LEU A 402 -1.36 17.64 -6.69
N MET A 403 -1.02 16.71 -7.58
CA MET A 403 0.22 16.82 -8.35
C MET A 403 0.20 18.02 -9.31
N ASP A 404 -0.94 18.30 -9.96
CA ASP A 404 -1.08 19.48 -10.81
C ASP A 404 -0.89 20.77 -9.99
N LEU A 405 -1.34 20.80 -8.74
CA LEU A 405 -1.10 21.92 -7.82
C LEU A 405 0.36 22.01 -7.41
N LEU A 406 1.02 20.89 -7.09
CA LEU A 406 2.42 20.86 -6.72
C LEU A 406 3.31 21.39 -7.85
N PHE A 407 3.02 20.99 -9.09
CA PHE A 407 3.78 21.37 -10.29
C PHE A 407 3.28 22.66 -10.97
N GLU A 408 2.41 23.42 -10.35
CA GLU A 408 1.87 24.70 -10.85
C GLU A 408 1.08 24.59 -12.17
N LEU A 409 0.64 23.40 -12.55
CA LEU A 409 -0.20 23.19 -13.73
C LEU A 409 -1.65 23.62 -13.49
N LYS A 410 -2.05 23.75 -12.23
CA LYS A 410 -3.36 24.19 -11.78
C LYS A 410 -3.21 25.17 -10.62
N LYS A 411 -4.22 26.01 -10.43
CA LYS A 411 -4.40 26.88 -9.25
C LYS A 411 -5.74 26.58 -8.59
N LEU A 412 -5.81 26.67 -7.26
CA LEU A 412 -7.07 26.61 -6.48
C LEU A 412 -7.71 27.98 -6.39
#